data_d850df902681cd84a96da0bc6e78b440
#
_entry.id   d850df902681cd84a96da0bc6e78b440
#
_cell.length_a   1.000
_cell.length_b   1.000
_cell.length_c   1.000
_cell.angle_alpha   90.00
_cell.angle_beta   90.00
_cell.angle_gamma   90.00
#
_symmetry.space_group_name_H-M   'P 1'
#
loop_
_entity.id
_entity.type
_entity.pdbx_description
1 polymer ?
#
loop_
_entity_poly.entity_id
_entity_poly.type
_entity_poly.pdbx_seq_one_letter_code
_entity_poly.pdbx_strand_id
1 'polypeptide(L)'
;MALITETGVMFKPELVTDIFNKVKGHSSLAKLCSATPIPFAGTDTFIFTMDGEASIVGEGGKKPANEADLKTVTIKPIKFIYQHRVSDEFEKLTNEKRLPYMRAFTDGAAKKMARALDIAGFHGVNPYDGQASGNVGTNNFDDTVVKTLNFTSATPDEDIDDAVALIQQDDCETNGIAMSNTFGAALGKMKNGSTNVALYPEYRFGGNPSNFSGGIASDVNNTVGFNSSADEAIIGDFANAFKWGYAENVKFEIITTGDPDGLGDLKRYNQICLRLEMYIGWGILDPDSFARIVNTSTFAGPALGFEEGDTKLFNVKASAMQEGLTVTNGKIAGTLKYLGTANEITNVWGKGNFMPIKLTIDDWSKYSSVKVGLVPSEGTGLIEIKDDPDHNGVFKITNKDIQRFKVVAKSADGKKQHTQWFDLTGLTCNAQ
;
A
#
# COMPACT_ATOMS: atom_id res chain seq x y z
N MET A 1 -13.79 -35.89 -27.55
CA MET A 1 -14.32 -35.93 -26.16
C MET A 1 -13.34 -36.52 -25.13
N ALA A 2 -12.19 -37.07 -25.55
CA ALA A 2 -11.15 -37.64 -24.66
C ALA A 2 -10.15 -36.57 -24.12
N LEU A 3 -10.05 -35.42 -24.74
CA LEU A 3 -9.10 -34.35 -24.33
C LEU A 3 -9.51 -33.61 -23.06
N ILE A 4 -10.80 -33.54 -22.76
CA ILE A 4 -11.30 -32.83 -21.57
C ILE A 4 -11.09 -33.64 -20.28
N THR A 5 -11.11 -34.95 -20.39
CA THR A 5 -10.89 -35.87 -19.25
C THR A 5 -9.40 -35.95 -18.85
N GLU A 6 -8.46 -35.84 -19.80
CA GLU A 6 -7.04 -35.87 -19.48
C GLU A 6 -6.53 -34.55 -18.89
N THR A 7 -7.07 -33.41 -19.31
CA THR A 7 -6.77 -32.09 -18.69
C THR A 7 -7.29 -32.01 -17.26
N GLY A 8 -8.44 -32.60 -16.99
CA GLY A 8 -9.02 -32.68 -15.63
C GLY A 8 -8.22 -33.52 -14.64
N VAL A 9 -7.42 -34.48 -15.15
CA VAL A 9 -6.56 -35.35 -14.31
C VAL A 9 -5.25 -34.66 -13.95
N MET A 10 -4.80 -33.65 -14.74
CA MET A 10 -3.57 -32.91 -14.43
C MET A 10 -3.71 -31.96 -13.24
N PHE A 11 -4.92 -31.51 -12.95
CA PHE A 11 -5.20 -30.58 -11.83
C PHE A 11 -6.19 -31.22 -10.87
N LYS A 12 -5.65 -32.04 -9.98
CA LYS A 12 -6.45 -32.63 -8.90
C LYS A 12 -6.96 -31.51 -7.98
N PRO A 13 -8.17 -31.63 -7.39
CA PRO A 13 -8.69 -30.69 -6.39
C PRO A 13 -7.72 -30.44 -5.23
N GLU A 14 -6.91 -31.41 -4.88
CA GLU A 14 -5.83 -31.31 -3.88
C GLU A 14 -4.80 -30.23 -4.23
N LEU A 15 -4.45 -30.09 -5.52
CA LEU A 15 -3.49 -29.09 -5.99
C LEU A 15 -4.05 -27.65 -5.85
N VAL A 16 -5.34 -27.48 -6.09
CA VAL A 16 -6.03 -26.19 -5.93
C VAL A 16 -6.10 -25.80 -4.45
N THR A 17 -6.44 -26.75 -3.58
CA THR A 17 -6.43 -26.53 -2.12
C THR A 17 -5.03 -26.15 -1.62
N ASP A 18 -4.00 -26.81 -2.14
CA ASP A 18 -2.60 -26.50 -1.83
C ASP A 18 -2.21 -25.07 -2.23
N ILE A 19 -2.71 -24.55 -3.35
CA ILE A 19 -2.45 -23.16 -3.77
C ILE A 19 -2.97 -22.18 -2.72
N PHE A 20 -4.21 -22.34 -2.26
CA PHE A 20 -4.79 -21.47 -1.25
C PHE A 20 -3.99 -21.50 0.06
N ASN A 21 -3.61 -22.69 0.52
CA ASN A 21 -2.81 -22.83 1.74
C ASN A 21 -1.43 -22.17 1.59
N LYS A 22 -0.81 -22.24 0.41
CA LYS A 22 0.48 -21.64 0.13
C LYS A 22 0.39 -20.12 -0.02
N VAL A 23 -0.68 -19.61 -0.63
CA VAL A 23 -0.95 -18.15 -0.66
C VAL A 23 -1.05 -17.63 0.76
N LYS A 24 -1.87 -18.27 1.60
CA LYS A 24 -2.00 -17.90 3.02
C LYS A 24 -0.67 -17.94 3.77
N GLY A 25 0.23 -18.88 3.43
CA GLY A 25 1.54 -19.02 4.06
C GLY A 25 2.59 -17.98 3.63
N HIS A 26 2.33 -17.16 2.59
CA HIS A 26 3.31 -16.21 2.02
C HIS A 26 2.84 -14.76 1.95
N SER A 27 1.60 -14.48 2.36
CA SER A 27 1.05 -13.13 2.43
C SER A 27 0.89 -12.71 3.89
N SER A 28 1.34 -11.52 4.23
CA SER A 28 1.14 -10.92 5.56
C SER A 28 -0.33 -10.67 5.82
N LEU A 29 -1.06 -10.09 4.87
CA LEU A 29 -2.50 -9.85 4.99
C LEU A 29 -3.27 -11.17 5.20
N ALA A 30 -2.91 -12.22 4.47
CA ALA A 30 -3.58 -13.52 4.60
C ALA A 30 -3.22 -14.28 5.90
N LYS A 31 -2.08 -13.97 6.51
CA LYS A 31 -1.71 -14.52 7.83
C LYS A 31 -2.43 -13.80 8.96
N LEU A 32 -2.51 -12.47 8.89
CA LEU A 32 -3.07 -11.64 9.94
C LEU A 32 -4.60 -11.60 9.93
N CYS A 33 -5.23 -11.81 8.77
CA CYS A 33 -6.68 -11.84 8.61
C CYS A 33 -7.15 -13.15 7.98
N SER A 34 -8.23 -13.73 8.49
CA SER A 34 -8.86 -14.93 7.93
C SER A 34 -9.64 -14.60 6.66
N ALA A 35 -9.46 -15.45 5.62
CA ALA A 35 -10.20 -15.28 4.36
C ALA A 35 -11.70 -15.53 4.54
N THR A 36 -12.51 -14.67 3.91
CA THR A 36 -13.96 -14.81 3.84
C THR A 36 -14.39 -14.93 2.37
N PRO A 37 -15.20 -15.90 1.96
CA PRO A 37 -15.68 -16.00 0.60
C PRO A 37 -16.39 -14.69 0.17
N ILE A 38 -16.04 -14.19 -1.03
CA ILE A 38 -16.61 -12.98 -1.60
C ILE A 38 -17.35 -13.36 -2.89
N PRO A 39 -18.60 -12.95 -3.07
CA PRO A 39 -19.32 -13.16 -4.34
C PRO A 39 -18.61 -12.46 -5.50
N PHE A 40 -18.65 -13.01 -6.70
CA PHE A 40 -18.05 -12.40 -7.89
C PHE A 40 -18.64 -11.00 -8.20
N ALA A 41 -19.88 -10.78 -7.87
CA ALA A 41 -20.55 -9.47 -8.00
C ALA A 41 -20.04 -8.42 -7.00
N GLY A 42 -19.20 -8.82 -6.04
CA GLY A 42 -18.79 -8.00 -4.92
C GLY A 42 -19.68 -8.19 -3.70
N THR A 43 -19.25 -7.60 -2.60
CA THR A 43 -19.98 -7.58 -1.32
C THR A 43 -19.95 -6.17 -0.75
N ASP A 44 -21.12 -5.67 -0.35
CA ASP A 44 -21.22 -4.45 0.44
C ASP A 44 -21.14 -4.80 1.93
N THR A 45 -20.19 -4.22 2.61
CA THR A 45 -20.05 -4.33 4.07
C THR A 45 -20.47 -3.00 4.67
N PHE A 46 -21.43 -3.05 5.58
CA PHE A 46 -21.92 -1.87 6.27
C PHE A 46 -21.12 -1.64 7.55
N ILE A 47 -20.67 -0.42 7.73
CA ILE A 47 -20.00 0.04 8.94
C ILE A 47 -20.94 1.04 9.58
N PHE A 48 -21.32 0.76 10.81
CA PHE A 48 -22.19 1.62 11.59
C PHE A 48 -21.37 2.32 12.67
N THR A 49 -21.29 3.64 12.58
CA THR A 49 -20.56 4.47 13.53
C THR A 49 -21.57 5.30 14.32
N MET A 50 -21.44 5.33 15.64
CA MET A 50 -22.23 6.16 16.52
C MET A 50 -21.37 7.30 17.06
N ASP A 51 -21.82 8.54 16.86
CA ASP A 51 -21.16 9.71 17.41
C ASP A 51 -21.73 10.05 18.79
N GLY A 52 -20.85 10.48 19.69
CA GLY A 52 -21.19 10.96 21.03
C GLY A 52 -21.29 9.87 22.09
N GLU A 53 -21.19 10.30 23.31
CA GLU A 53 -21.21 9.44 24.49
C GLU A 53 -22.64 9.21 25.01
N ALA A 54 -22.83 8.08 25.72
CA ALA A 54 -24.07 7.82 26.45
C ALA A 54 -24.25 8.82 27.58
N SER A 55 -25.42 9.46 27.66
CA SER A 55 -25.72 10.46 28.68
C SER A 55 -26.46 9.86 29.85
N ILE A 56 -26.05 10.25 31.07
CA ILE A 56 -26.78 9.96 32.31
C ILE A 56 -27.86 11.01 32.46
N VAL A 57 -29.14 10.59 32.42
CA VAL A 57 -30.27 11.50 32.54
C VAL A 57 -31.06 11.18 33.81
N GLY A 58 -31.27 12.18 34.65
CA GLY A 58 -32.10 12.06 35.86
C GLY A 58 -33.61 12.00 35.51
N GLU A 59 -34.42 11.72 36.54
CA GLU A 59 -35.89 11.69 36.41
C GLU A 59 -36.41 13.05 35.92
N GLY A 60 -37.15 13.04 34.78
CA GLY A 60 -37.66 14.27 34.15
C GLY A 60 -36.66 15.04 33.31
N GLY A 61 -35.40 14.59 33.18
CA GLY A 61 -34.36 15.22 32.38
C GLY A 61 -34.55 15.05 30.88
N LYS A 62 -34.11 16.04 30.09
CA LYS A 62 -34.12 15.99 28.64
C LYS A 62 -33.10 14.96 28.10
N LYS A 63 -33.51 14.05 27.27
CA LYS A 63 -32.64 13.09 26.56
C LYS A 63 -31.89 13.81 25.43
N PRO A 64 -30.56 13.81 25.40
CA PRO A 64 -29.80 14.31 24.26
C PRO A 64 -30.00 13.40 23.04
N ALA A 65 -29.88 13.96 21.85
CA ALA A 65 -29.85 13.20 20.60
C ALA A 65 -28.37 13.00 20.21
N ASN A 66 -28.02 11.78 19.87
CA ASN A 66 -26.75 11.44 19.24
C ASN A 66 -27.00 11.13 17.76
N GLU A 67 -26.00 11.33 16.94
CA GLU A 67 -26.06 10.99 15.53
C GLU A 67 -25.40 9.62 15.30
N ALA A 68 -25.83 8.94 14.24
CA ALA A 68 -25.24 7.69 13.81
C ALA A 68 -25.05 7.74 12.31
N ASP A 69 -23.90 7.30 11.81
CA ASP A 69 -23.61 7.22 10.39
C ASP A 69 -23.53 5.75 9.94
N LEU A 70 -24.01 5.51 8.73
CA LEU A 70 -23.97 4.21 8.07
C LEU A 70 -23.13 4.31 6.81
N LYS A 71 -21.87 3.89 6.90
CA LYS A 71 -20.94 3.87 5.78
C LYS A 71 -20.95 2.50 5.11
N THR A 72 -20.92 2.47 3.79
CA THR A 72 -20.83 1.23 3.02
C THR A 72 -19.45 1.13 2.38
N VAL A 73 -18.76 0.02 2.62
CA VAL A 73 -17.53 -0.35 1.92
C VAL A 73 -17.82 -1.48 0.95
N THR A 74 -17.66 -1.20 -0.33
CA THR A 74 -17.88 -2.20 -1.40
C THR A 74 -16.56 -2.93 -1.71
N ILE A 75 -16.54 -4.23 -1.45
CA ILE A 75 -15.41 -5.10 -1.77
C ILE A 75 -15.67 -5.75 -3.13
N LYS A 76 -14.87 -5.41 -4.13
CA LYS A 76 -14.95 -5.98 -5.47
C LYS A 76 -13.77 -6.91 -5.74
N PRO A 77 -14.00 -8.11 -6.31
CA PRO A 77 -12.91 -8.99 -6.69
C PRO A 77 -12.09 -8.41 -7.84
N ILE A 78 -10.78 -8.49 -7.71
CA ILE A 78 -9.80 -8.09 -8.72
C ILE A 78 -9.14 -9.35 -9.27
N LYS A 79 -8.92 -9.39 -10.57
CA LYS A 79 -8.31 -10.51 -11.28
C LYS A 79 -6.79 -10.44 -11.18
N PHE A 80 -6.18 -11.48 -10.65
CA PHE A 80 -4.73 -11.68 -10.64
C PHE A 80 -4.37 -12.80 -11.60
N ILE A 81 -3.34 -12.59 -12.42
CA ILE A 81 -2.89 -13.53 -13.44
C ILE A 81 -1.41 -13.77 -13.29
N TYR A 82 -1.01 -15.03 -13.35
CA TYR A 82 0.38 -15.43 -13.56
C TYR A 82 0.47 -16.43 -14.68
N GLN A 83 1.32 -16.16 -15.68
CA GLN A 83 1.47 -17.02 -16.84
C GLN A 83 2.91 -17.09 -17.32
N HIS A 84 3.29 -18.21 -17.93
CA HIS A 84 4.55 -18.34 -18.63
C HIS A 84 4.46 -19.39 -19.72
N ARG A 85 5.37 -19.31 -20.69
CA ARG A 85 5.48 -20.24 -21.80
C ARG A 85 6.41 -21.39 -21.46
N VAL A 86 6.07 -22.58 -21.97
CA VAL A 86 6.93 -23.77 -21.99
C VAL A 86 6.89 -24.39 -23.38
N SER A 87 7.90 -25.21 -23.72
CA SER A 87 7.90 -25.97 -24.98
C SER A 87 6.71 -26.92 -25.07
N ASP A 88 6.16 -27.14 -26.28
CA ASP A 88 5.07 -28.10 -26.48
C ASP A 88 5.53 -29.56 -26.27
N GLU A 89 6.84 -29.81 -26.27
CA GLU A 89 7.40 -31.10 -25.88
C GLU A 89 7.04 -31.48 -24.44
N PHE A 90 6.71 -30.50 -23.60
CA PHE A 90 6.23 -30.72 -22.24
C PHE A 90 4.96 -31.59 -22.22
N GLU A 91 4.06 -31.46 -23.20
CA GLU A 91 2.88 -32.31 -23.32
C GLU A 91 3.22 -33.78 -23.61
N LYS A 92 4.38 -34.04 -24.24
CA LYS A 92 4.85 -35.37 -24.62
C LYS A 92 5.55 -36.08 -23.45
N LEU A 93 5.86 -35.37 -22.36
CA LEU A 93 6.47 -35.98 -21.19
C LEU A 93 5.51 -36.96 -20.47
N THR A 94 6.07 -37.97 -19.89
CA THR A 94 5.28 -38.91 -19.01
C THR A 94 4.72 -38.14 -17.79
N ASN A 95 3.63 -38.62 -17.25
CA ASN A 95 3.00 -38.02 -16.04
C ASN A 95 3.98 -37.92 -14.87
N GLU A 96 4.90 -38.87 -14.72
CA GLU A 96 5.92 -38.87 -13.67
C GLU A 96 6.89 -37.68 -13.80
N LYS A 97 7.20 -37.25 -15.03
CA LYS A 97 8.08 -36.09 -15.30
C LYS A 97 7.33 -34.76 -15.30
N ARG A 98 6.04 -34.76 -15.68
CA ARG A 98 5.21 -33.55 -15.69
C ARG A 98 4.81 -33.11 -14.28
N LEU A 99 4.47 -34.06 -13.40
CA LEU A 99 3.94 -33.79 -12.07
C LEU A 99 4.88 -32.94 -11.18
N PRO A 100 6.19 -33.20 -11.10
CA PRO A 100 7.12 -32.35 -10.35
C PRO A 100 7.17 -30.92 -10.86
N TYR A 101 7.16 -30.74 -12.20
CA TYR A 101 7.16 -29.41 -12.81
C TYR A 101 5.88 -28.63 -12.49
N MET A 102 4.72 -29.29 -12.58
CA MET A 102 3.42 -28.67 -12.28
C MET A 102 3.33 -28.28 -10.80
N ARG A 103 3.88 -29.09 -9.89
CA ARG A 103 3.98 -28.71 -8.47
C ARG A 103 4.87 -27.49 -8.27
N ALA A 104 6.06 -27.48 -8.87
CA ALA A 104 6.97 -26.34 -8.79
C ALA A 104 6.36 -25.05 -9.36
N PHE A 105 5.62 -25.16 -10.48
CA PHE A 105 4.87 -24.04 -11.03
C PHE A 105 3.79 -23.56 -10.06
N THR A 106 3.00 -24.47 -9.51
CA THR A 106 1.95 -24.14 -8.55
C THR A 106 2.52 -23.44 -7.31
N ASP A 107 3.64 -23.92 -6.79
CA ASP A 107 4.33 -23.34 -5.63
C ASP A 107 4.85 -21.93 -5.94
N GLY A 108 5.48 -21.76 -7.09
CA GLY A 108 5.99 -20.46 -7.56
C GLY A 108 4.87 -19.48 -7.80
N ALA A 109 3.80 -19.89 -8.48
CA ALA A 109 2.65 -19.06 -8.77
C ALA A 109 1.90 -18.64 -7.50
N ALA A 110 1.71 -19.56 -6.53
CA ALA A 110 1.10 -19.25 -5.24
C ALA A 110 1.87 -18.15 -4.48
N LYS A 111 3.20 -18.24 -4.45
CA LYS A 111 4.06 -17.19 -3.86
C LYS A 111 3.90 -15.84 -4.56
N LYS A 112 3.81 -15.84 -5.89
CA LYS A 112 3.60 -14.61 -6.66
C LYS A 112 2.21 -14.02 -6.42
N MET A 113 1.17 -14.84 -6.32
CA MET A 113 -0.20 -14.40 -5.99
C MET A 113 -0.30 -13.86 -4.56
N ALA A 114 0.32 -14.50 -3.58
CA ALA A 114 0.39 -14.02 -2.21
C ALA A 114 1.06 -12.63 -2.14
N ARG A 115 2.21 -12.53 -2.81
CA ARG A 115 2.92 -11.25 -2.91
C ARG A 115 2.10 -10.17 -3.63
N ALA A 116 1.33 -10.56 -4.65
CA ALA A 116 0.47 -9.64 -5.38
C ALA A 116 -0.67 -9.09 -4.52
N LEU A 117 -1.28 -9.93 -3.67
CA LEU A 117 -2.29 -9.50 -2.71
C LEU A 117 -1.73 -8.45 -1.74
N ASP A 118 -0.57 -8.74 -1.13
CA ASP A 118 0.05 -7.82 -0.19
C ASP A 118 0.42 -6.48 -0.84
N ILE A 119 1.08 -6.51 -1.98
CA ILE A 119 1.53 -5.30 -2.68
C ILE A 119 0.34 -4.44 -3.11
N ALA A 120 -0.70 -5.06 -3.65
CA ALA A 120 -1.91 -4.35 -4.06
C ALA A 120 -2.68 -3.83 -2.84
N GLY A 121 -2.77 -4.60 -1.76
CA GLY A 121 -3.45 -4.21 -0.53
C GLY A 121 -2.71 -3.10 0.22
N PHE A 122 -1.41 -3.22 0.41
CA PHE A 122 -0.63 -2.22 1.14
C PHE A 122 -0.45 -0.93 0.33
N HIS A 123 -0.07 -1.02 -0.95
CA HIS A 123 0.44 0.10 -1.72
C HIS A 123 -0.44 0.52 -2.91
N GLY A 124 -1.50 -0.22 -3.23
CA GLY A 124 -2.38 0.11 -4.36
C GLY A 124 -1.73 -0.01 -5.75
N VAL A 125 -0.57 -0.68 -5.84
CA VAL A 125 0.19 -0.80 -7.08
C VAL A 125 0.06 -2.18 -7.71
N ASN A 126 0.22 -2.23 -9.04
CA ASN A 126 0.30 -3.48 -9.76
C ASN A 126 1.68 -4.13 -9.54
N PRO A 127 1.74 -5.35 -9.01
CA PRO A 127 3.01 -6.02 -8.70
C PRO A 127 3.91 -6.29 -9.91
N TYR A 128 3.35 -6.30 -11.12
CA TYR A 128 4.07 -6.58 -12.36
C TYR A 128 4.97 -5.42 -12.79
N ASP A 129 4.44 -4.20 -12.74
CA ASP A 129 5.11 -2.97 -13.21
C ASP A 129 5.36 -1.95 -12.09
N GLY A 130 4.86 -2.19 -10.89
CA GLY A 130 4.98 -1.27 -9.74
C GLY A 130 4.20 0.04 -9.90
N GLN A 131 3.32 0.13 -10.90
CA GLN A 131 2.52 1.33 -11.15
C GLN A 131 1.21 1.30 -10.36
N ALA A 132 0.67 2.48 -10.05
CA ALA A 132 -0.63 2.57 -9.41
C ALA A 132 -1.71 1.86 -10.23
N SER A 133 -2.45 0.98 -9.58
CA SER A 133 -3.49 0.19 -10.24
C SER A 133 -4.84 0.89 -10.17
N GLY A 134 -5.39 1.28 -11.33
CA GLY A 134 -6.74 1.84 -11.38
C GLY A 134 -7.84 0.88 -10.92
N ASN A 135 -7.59 -0.44 -10.94
CA ASN A 135 -8.53 -1.44 -10.45
C ASN A 135 -8.55 -1.51 -8.92
N VAL A 136 -7.45 -1.17 -8.25
CA VAL A 136 -7.37 -1.06 -6.78
C VAL A 136 -7.90 0.30 -6.33
N GLY A 137 -7.57 1.36 -7.07
CA GLY A 137 -7.92 2.73 -6.69
C GLY A 137 -7.31 3.11 -5.35
N THR A 138 -8.12 3.69 -4.48
CA THR A 138 -7.75 4.09 -3.11
C THR A 138 -7.94 2.99 -2.06
N ASN A 139 -8.33 1.77 -2.46
CA ASN A 139 -8.55 0.66 -1.53
C ASN A 139 -7.21 -0.01 -1.16
N ASN A 140 -6.34 0.73 -0.50
CA ASN A 140 -5.04 0.28 -0.02
C ASN A 140 -4.64 1.04 1.24
N PHE A 141 -3.70 0.49 2.00
CA PHE A 141 -3.27 1.09 3.27
C PHE A 141 -2.57 2.44 3.09
N ASP A 142 -1.79 2.62 2.03
CA ASP A 142 -1.06 3.87 1.77
C ASP A 142 -1.99 5.07 1.57
N ASP A 143 -3.12 4.87 0.90
CA ASP A 143 -4.08 5.93 0.62
C ASP A 143 -5.14 6.08 1.71
N THR A 144 -5.45 5.00 2.44
CA THR A 144 -6.59 4.97 3.36
C THR A 144 -6.18 5.23 4.81
N VAL A 145 -5.03 4.69 5.27
CA VAL A 145 -4.57 4.85 6.66
C VAL A 145 -3.77 6.12 6.80
N VAL A 146 -4.33 7.08 7.54
CA VAL A 146 -3.75 8.42 7.74
C VAL A 146 -2.85 8.53 8.97
N LYS A 147 -3.04 7.67 9.97
CA LYS A 147 -2.21 7.63 11.17
C LYS A 147 -0.81 7.14 10.81
N THR A 148 0.18 8.01 10.92
CA THR A 148 1.57 7.68 10.59
C THR A 148 2.53 8.13 11.67
N LEU A 149 3.51 7.28 11.99
CA LEU A 149 4.59 7.51 12.95
C LEU A 149 5.93 7.35 12.25
N ASN A 150 6.94 8.05 12.75
CA ASN A 150 8.28 7.92 12.20
C ASN A 150 8.98 6.68 12.76
N PHE A 151 9.61 5.90 11.88
CA PHE A 151 10.44 4.78 12.27
C PHE A 151 11.75 5.23 12.91
N THR A 152 12.05 4.71 14.09
CA THR A 152 13.29 4.95 14.82
C THR A 152 14.07 3.63 14.92
N SER A 153 15.08 3.45 14.10
CA SER A 153 15.86 2.19 14.03
C SER A 153 16.56 1.80 15.34
N ALA A 154 16.70 2.74 16.29
CA ALA A 154 17.30 2.49 17.60
C ALA A 154 16.28 1.96 18.62
N THR A 155 15.01 2.36 18.52
CA THR A 155 13.93 2.05 19.44
C THR A 155 12.64 1.64 18.70
N PRO A 156 12.69 0.59 17.85
CA PRO A 156 11.52 0.17 17.08
C PRO A 156 10.37 -0.39 17.95
N ASP A 157 10.64 -0.82 19.15
CA ASP A 157 9.63 -1.25 20.12
C ASP A 157 8.85 -0.06 20.70
N GLU A 158 9.50 1.08 20.96
CA GLU A 158 8.82 2.32 21.34
C GLU A 158 7.91 2.82 20.21
N ASP A 159 8.35 2.69 18.94
CA ASP A 159 7.52 3.04 17.78
C ASP A 159 6.25 2.17 17.70
N ILE A 160 6.32 0.88 18.10
CA ILE A 160 5.15 0.01 18.20
C ILE A 160 4.20 0.47 19.33
N ASP A 161 4.76 0.76 20.50
CA ASP A 161 3.97 1.23 21.65
C ASP A 161 3.26 2.55 21.34
N ASP A 162 3.92 3.48 20.69
CA ASP A 162 3.36 4.75 20.23
C ASP A 162 2.24 4.54 19.17
N ALA A 163 2.43 3.59 18.24
CA ALA A 163 1.42 3.25 17.25
C ALA A 163 0.18 2.63 17.88
N VAL A 164 0.36 1.74 18.86
CA VAL A 164 -0.75 1.16 19.64
C VAL A 164 -1.48 2.24 20.42
N ALA A 165 -0.75 3.15 21.10
CA ALA A 165 -1.34 4.25 21.84
C ALA A 165 -2.17 5.17 20.91
N LEU A 166 -1.69 5.43 19.69
CA LEU A 166 -2.42 6.23 18.69
C LEU A 166 -3.72 5.57 18.22
N ILE A 167 -3.74 4.24 18.12
CA ILE A 167 -4.94 3.48 17.76
C ILE A 167 -5.94 3.47 18.92
N GLN A 168 -5.44 3.28 20.14
CA GLN A 168 -6.27 3.25 21.34
C GLN A 168 -6.91 4.61 21.69
N GLN A 169 -6.39 5.73 21.19
CA GLN A 169 -7.03 7.05 21.35
C GLN A 169 -8.42 7.11 20.69
N ASP A 170 -8.67 6.27 19.68
CA ASP A 170 -9.96 6.18 19.01
C ASP A 170 -10.76 4.92 19.46
N ASP A 171 -10.46 4.40 20.67
CA ASP A 171 -11.08 3.21 21.27
C ASP A 171 -10.98 1.93 20.39
N CYS A 172 -9.96 1.87 19.51
CA CYS A 172 -9.72 0.75 18.63
C CYS A 172 -8.72 -0.25 19.24
N GLU A 173 -8.88 -1.53 18.89
CA GLU A 173 -8.01 -2.62 19.35
C GLU A 173 -6.90 -2.92 18.34
N THR A 174 -5.81 -3.52 18.83
CA THR A 174 -4.69 -3.97 18.01
C THR A 174 -4.50 -5.47 18.18
N ASN A 175 -4.52 -6.22 17.07
CA ASN A 175 -4.33 -7.69 17.10
C ASN A 175 -3.29 -8.19 16.12
N GLY A 176 -2.76 -7.34 15.24
CA GLY A 176 -1.79 -7.74 14.23
C GLY A 176 -0.79 -6.66 13.86
N ILE A 177 0.40 -7.10 13.44
CA ILE A 177 1.46 -6.23 12.90
C ILE A 177 2.12 -6.91 11.70
N ALA A 178 2.16 -6.19 10.57
CA ALA A 178 2.95 -6.54 9.40
C ALA A 178 4.22 -5.67 9.38
N MET A 179 5.38 -6.27 9.30
CA MET A 179 6.67 -5.59 9.38
C MET A 179 7.52 -5.79 8.13
N SER A 180 8.28 -4.78 7.75
CA SER A 180 9.33 -4.91 6.75
C SER A 180 10.51 -5.72 7.27
N ASN A 181 11.35 -6.20 6.37
CA ASN A 181 12.60 -6.87 6.76
C ASN A 181 13.53 -5.92 7.53
N THR A 182 13.50 -4.62 7.25
CA THR A 182 14.29 -3.59 7.92
C THR A 182 13.85 -3.44 9.36
N PHE A 183 12.54 -3.34 9.58
CA PHE A 183 11.94 -3.22 10.91
C PHE A 183 12.23 -4.47 11.76
N GLY A 184 11.98 -5.67 11.22
CA GLY A 184 12.27 -6.93 11.91
C GLY A 184 13.77 -7.07 12.24
N ALA A 185 14.66 -6.63 11.35
CA ALA A 185 16.10 -6.63 11.62
C ALA A 185 16.49 -5.60 12.69
N ALA A 186 15.80 -4.46 12.79
CA ALA A 186 16.02 -3.47 13.84
C ALA A 186 15.62 -4.03 15.21
N LEU A 187 14.44 -4.64 15.32
CA LEU A 187 14.00 -5.35 16.54
C LEU A 187 15.03 -6.41 16.97
N GLY A 188 15.49 -7.26 16.04
CA GLY A 188 16.47 -8.31 16.33
C GLY A 188 17.85 -7.79 16.76
N LYS A 189 18.20 -6.53 16.46
CA LYS A 189 19.45 -5.89 16.89
C LYS A 189 19.37 -5.28 18.28
N MET A 190 18.17 -5.04 18.81
CA MET A 190 18.00 -4.43 20.12
C MET A 190 18.62 -5.26 21.23
N LYS A 191 19.28 -4.58 22.14
CA LYS A 191 19.96 -5.21 23.27
C LYS A 191 19.68 -4.42 24.55
N ASN A 192 19.57 -5.13 25.63
CA ASN A 192 19.58 -4.52 26.95
C ASN A 192 20.90 -3.79 27.20
N GLY A 193 20.83 -2.51 27.55
CA GLY A 193 22.00 -1.65 27.72
C GLY A 193 22.97 -2.11 28.80
N SER A 194 22.50 -2.81 29.83
CA SER A 194 23.32 -3.25 30.96
C SER A 194 23.91 -4.65 30.75
N THR A 195 23.12 -5.57 30.18
CA THR A 195 23.51 -6.99 30.05
C THR A 195 23.99 -7.36 28.66
N ASN A 196 23.79 -6.50 27.68
CA ASN A 196 24.09 -6.74 26.26
C ASN A 196 23.39 -7.97 25.64
N VAL A 197 22.33 -8.46 26.31
CA VAL A 197 21.48 -9.57 25.86
C VAL A 197 20.45 -9.03 24.86
N ALA A 198 20.18 -9.78 23.79
CA ALA A 198 19.14 -9.41 22.83
C ALA A 198 17.77 -9.36 23.50
N LEU A 199 17.00 -8.29 23.25
CA LEU A 199 15.64 -8.14 23.75
C LEU A 199 14.64 -8.99 22.98
N TYR A 200 14.81 -9.03 21.65
CA TYR A 200 13.95 -9.78 20.73
C TYR A 200 14.78 -10.80 19.92
N PRO A 201 15.29 -11.86 20.56
CA PRO A 201 16.18 -12.82 19.89
C PRO A 201 15.50 -13.59 18.75
N GLU A 202 14.18 -13.72 18.77
CA GLU A 202 13.35 -14.39 17.78
C GLU A 202 13.35 -13.72 16.41
N TYR A 203 13.62 -12.40 16.34
CA TYR A 203 13.75 -11.62 15.10
C TYR A 203 15.19 -11.57 14.54
N ARG A 204 16.15 -12.18 15.24
CA ARG A 204 17.53 -12.18 14.78
C ARG A 204 17.73 -13.11 13.59
N PHE A 205 18.68 -12.76 12.74
CA PHE A 205 19.11 -13.57 11.59
C PHE A 205 17.96 -13.88 10.60
N GLY A 206 16.99 -13.00 10.47
CA GLY A 206 15.83 -13.17 9.59
C GLY A 206 14.72 -14.04 10.18
N GLY A 207 14.66 -14.12 11.51
CA GLY A 207 13.54 -14.78 12.19
C GLY A 207 12.21 -14.08 11.89
N ASN A 208 11.15 -14.87 11.77
CA ASN A 208 9.79 -14.42 11.53
C ASN A 208 8.82 -15.16 12.46
N PRO A 209 8.74 -14.76 13.73
CA PRO A 209 7.81 -15.36 14.68
C PRO A 209 6.36 -15.03 14.31
N SER A 210 5.44 -15.93 14.64
CA SER A 210 4.01 -15.73 14.35
C SER A 210 3.33 -14.73 15.29
N ASN A 211 3.96 -14.42 16.43
CA ASN A 211 3.44 -13.49 17.42
C ASN A 211 4.56 -12.59 17.93
N PHE A 212 4.24 -11.33 18.10
CA PHE A 212 5.03 -10.37 18.85
C PHE A 212 4.71 -10.43 20.35
N SER A 213 5.54 -9.86 21.18
CA SER A 213 5.33 -9.76 22.63
C SER A 213 3.90 -9.31 22.96
N GLY A 214 3.26 -9.95 23.93
CA GLY A 214 1.88 -9.62 24.30
C GLY A 214 0.78 -10.35 23.51
N GLY A 215 1.17 -11.19 22.50
CA GLY A 215 0.20 -12.00 21.76
C GLY A 215 -0.34 -11.34 20.47
N ILE A 216 0.20 -10.21 20.06
CA ILE A 216 -0.12 -9.58 18.77
C ILE A 216 0.42 -10.48 17.64
N ALA A 217 -0.44 -10.88 16.70
CA ALA A 217 -0.02 -11.66 15.55
C ALA A 217 0.99 -10.87 14.71
N SER A 218 2.09 -11.51 14.28
CA SER A 218 3.15 -10.83 13.55
C SER A 218 3.57 -11.55 12.28
N ASP A 219 3.98 -10.78 11.28
CA ASP A 219 4.63 -11.29 10.09
C ASP A 219 5.69 -10.30 9.58
N VAL A 220 6.86 -10.83 9.23
CA VAL A 220 7.95 -10.07 8.62
C VAL A 220 8.01 -10.43 7.15
N ASN A 221 7.72 -9.45 6.29
CA ASN A 221 7.64 -9.65 4.85
C ASN A 221 8.17 -8.41 4.11
N ASN A 222 8.91 -8.65 3.02
CA ASN A 222 9.41 -7.57 2.19
C ASN A 222 8.32 -6.87 1.34
N THR A 223 7.08 -7.33 1.40
CA THR A 223 5.94 -6.69 0.72
C THR A 223 5.52 -5.41 1.40
N VAL A 224 5.73 -5.26 2.71
CA VAL A 224 5.45 -4.04 3.47
C VAL A 224 6.33 -2.87 3.01
N GLY A 225 7.62 -3.11 2.75
CA GLY A 225 8.54 -2.10 2.20
C GLY A 225 8.76 -2.26 0.69
N PHE A 226 7.73 -2.68 -0.05
CA PHE A 226 7.85 -2.93 -1.48
C PHE A 226 8.21 -1.65 -2.25
N ASN A 227 9.13 -1.80 -3.20
CA ASN A 227 9.53 -0.75 -4.14
C ASN A 227 10.03 0.53 -3.45
N SER A 228 10.77 0.38 -2.36
CA SER A 228 11.23 1.49 -1.52
C SER A 228 10.07 2.34 -0.95
N SER A 229 8.92 1.72 -0.68
CA SER A 229 7.89 2.35 0.15
C SER A 229 8.51 2.81 1.47
N ALA A 230 7.99 3.90 1.99
CA ALA A 230 8.40 4.40 3.31
C ALA A 230 7.92 3.51 4.45
N ASP A 231 6.99 2.58 4.18
CA ASP A 231 6.40 1.74 5.22
C ASP A 231 7.40 0.74 5.76
N GLU A 232 7.60 0.79 7.05
CA GLU A 232 8.41 -0.17 7.78
C GLU A 232 7.55 -1.13 8.60
N ALA A 233 6.40 -0.68 9.11
CA ALA A 233 5.41 -1.55 9.71
C ALA A 233 3.99 -0.96 9.60
N ILE A 234 3.01 -1.86 9.60
CA ILE A 234 1.57 -1.54 9.67
C ILE A 234 1.00 -2.33 10.82
N ILE A 235 0.40 -1.66 11.76
CA ILE A 235 -0.15 -2.23 12.98
C ILE A 235 -1.65 -1.89 13.09
N GLY A 236 -2.46 -2.79 13.63
CA GLY A 236 -3.88 -2.53 13.84
C GLY A 236 -4.74 -3.76 14.02
N ASP A 237 -6.04 -3.58 13.83
CA ASP A 237 -7.05 -4.64 13.91
C ASP A 237 -7.27 -5.32 12.55
N PHE A 238 -6.35 -6.20 12.18
CA PHE A 238 -6.47 -6.98 10.95
C PHE A 238 -7.62 -8.00 10.97
N ALA A 239 -8.06 -8.43 12.14
CA ALA A 239 -9.09 -9.46 12.27
C ALA A 239 -10.49 -8.91 11.98
N ASN A 240 -10.80 -7.67 12.41
CA ASN A 240 -12.14 -7.11 12.35
C ASN A 240 -12.23 -5.92 11.37
N ALA A 241 -11.19 -5.07 11.31
CA ALA A 241 -11.20 -3.86 10.48
C ALA A 241 -10.65 -4.06 9.06
N PHE A 242 -10.15 -5.24 8.73
CA PHE A 242 -9.73 -5.64 7.39
C PHE A 242 -10.46 -6.93 6.97
N LYS A 243 -10.86 -6.99 5.70
CA LYS A 243 -11.54 -8.17 5.14
C LYS A 243 -10.97 -8.50 3.78
N TRP A 244 -10.71 -9.77 3.53
CA TRP A 244 -10.29 -10.26 2.22
C TRP A 244 -10.86 -11.64 1.93
N GLY A 245 -10.83 -12.02 0.65
CA GLY A 245 -11.26 -13.36 0.28
C GLY A 245 -11.20 -13.63 -1.22
N TYR A 246 -11.57 -14.85 -1.57
CA TYR A 246 -11.62 -15.33 -2.93
C TYR A 246 -13.05 -15.28 -3.47
N ALA A 247 -13.22 -14.80 -4.72
CA ALA A 247 -14.54 -14.75 -5.37
C ALA A 247 -14.88 -16.04 -6.12
N GLU A 248 -13.85 -16.73 -6.64
CA GLU A 248 -14.00 -18.00 -7.37
C GLU A 248 -12.82 -18.91 -7.06
N ASN A 249 -13.00 -20.19 -7.39
CA ASN A 249 -11.90 -21.15 -7.35
C ASN A 249 -10.78 -20.72 -8.31
N VAL A 250 -9.54 -21.05 -7.94
CA VAL A 250 -8.37 -20.84 -8.79
C VAL A 250 -8.58 -21.55 -10.13
N LYS A 251 -8.49 -20.76 -11.20
CA LYS A 251 -8.61 -21.26 -12.56
C LYS A 251 -7.23 -21.50 -13.15
N PHE A 252 -6.98 -22.72 -13.51
CA PHE A 252 -5.76 -23.10 -14.18
C PHE A 252 -6.07 -23.42 -15.65
N GLU A 253 -5.28 -22.89 -16.57
CA GLU A 253 -5.49 -23.04 -18.00
C GLU A 253 -4.17 -23.38 -18.72
N ILE A 254 -4.24 -24.32 -19.63
CA ILE A 254 -3.17 -24.61 -20.61
C ILE A 254 -3.64 -24.08 -21.96
N ILE A 255 -2.97 -23.05 -22.45
CA ILE A 255 -3.27 -22.41 -23.72
C ILE A 255 -2.30 -22.98 -24.75
N THR A 256 -2.83 -23.59 -25.79
CA THR A 256 -2.04 -24.27 -26.84
C THR A 256 -1.99 -23.51 -28.15
N THR A 257 -2.77 -22.44 -28.32
CA THR A 257 -2.88 -21.66 -29.57
C THR A 257 -3.07 -20.19 -29.28
N GLY A 258 -2.68 -19.33 -30.22
CA GLY A 258 -2.82 -17.89 -30.12
C GLY A 258 -1.62 -17.20 -29.47
N ASP A 259 -1.77 -15.91 -29.17
CA ASP A 259 -0.74 -15.08 -28.57
C ASP A 259 -1.26 -14.53 -27.22
N PRO A 260 -1.10 -15.27 -26.11
CA PRO A 260 -1.67 -14.90 -24.82
C PRO A 260 -0.92 -13.78 -24.07
N ASP A 261 0.29 -13.44 -24.49
CA ASP A 261 1.19 -12.53 -23.77
C ASP A 261 1.90 -11.51 -24.69
N GLY A 262 1.53 -11.43 -25.98
CA GLY A 262 2.10 -10.49 -26.91
C GLY A 262 3.49 -10.88 -27.46
N LEU A 263 3.98 -12.10 -27.16
CA LEU A 263 5.30 -12.59 -27.60
C LEU A 263 5.24 -13.40 -28.90
N GLY A 264 4.10 -13.37 -29.62
CA GLY A 264 3.86 -14.08 -30.87
C GLY A 264 3.08 -15.38 -30.68
N ASP A 265 2.60 -15.94 -31.77
CA ASP A 265 1.75 -17.12 -31.79
C ASP A 265 2.45 -18.37 -31.22
N LEU A 266 1.82 -19.05 -30.26
CA LEU A 266 2.36 -20.22 -29.58
C LEU A 266 2.71 -21.35 -30.53
N LYS A 267 1.84 -21.64 -31.53
CA LYS A 267 2.06 -22.71 -32.49
C LYS A 267 3.26 -22.44 -33.45
N ARG A 268 3.48 -21.17 -33.76
CA ARG A 268 4.63 -20.74 -34.56
C ARG A 268 5.96 -21.05 -33.89
N TYR A 269 5.98 -21.01 -32.54
CA TYR A 269 7.20 -21.19 -31.76
C TYR A 269 7.27 -22.54 -31.05
N ASN A 270 6.34 -23.48 -31.32
CA ASN A 270 6.23 -24.77 -30.64
C ASN A 270 6.15 -24.61 -29.10
N GLN A 271 5.25 -23.79 -28.66
CA GLN A 271 5.07 -23.45 -27.24
C GLN A 271 3.63 -23.63 -26.80
N ILE A 272 3.46 -23.84 -25.50
CA ILE A 272 2.20 -23.75 -24.79
C ILE A 272 2.34 -22.74 -23.64
N CYS A 273 1.26 -22.13 -23.24
CA CYS A 273 1.24 -21.20 -22.10
C CYS A 273 0.48 -21.80 -20.92
N LEU A 274 1.12 -21.82 -19.77
CA LEU A 274 0.52 -22.19 -18.51
C LEU A 274 0.04 -20.91 -17.81
N ARG A 275 -1.25 -20.80 -17.51
CA ARG A 275 -1.88 -19.64 -16.89
C ARG A 275 -2.60 -20.03 -15.62
N LEU A 276 -2.37 -19.25 -14.57
CA LEU A 276 -3.10 -19.28 -13.31
C LEU A 276 -3.88 -17.98 -13.15
N GLU A 277 -5.17 -18.07 -12.91
CA GLU A 277 -6.05 -16.93 -12.63
C GLU A 277 -6.70 -17.09 -11.27
N MET A 278 -6.73 -15.99 -10.51
CA MET A 278 -7.42 -15.90 -9.22
C MET A 278 -8.17 -14.57 -9.14
N TYR A 279 -9.33 -14.60 -8.51
CA TYR A 279 -10.10 -13.41 -8.19
C TYR A 279 -10.06 -13.21 -6.68
N ILE A 280 -9.40 -12.15 -6.25
CA ILE A 280 -9.23 -11.81 -4.84
C ILE A 280 -9.81 -10.41 -4.62
N GLY A 281 -10.62 -10.27 -3.57
CA GLY A 281 -11.12 -8.98 -3.14
C GLY A 281 -10.69 -8.69 -1.72
N TRP A 282 -10.53 -7.42 -1.38
CA TRP A 282 -10.27 -6.97 -0.02
C TRP A 282 -10.89 -5.59 0.20
N GLY A 283 -11.01 -5.22 1.47
CA GLY A 283 -11.45 -3.89 1.88
C GLY A 283 -10.95 -3.56 3.27
N ILE A 284 -10.54 -2.32 3.45
CA ILE A 284 -10.24 -1.72 4.74
C ILE A 284 -11.57 -1.17 5.25
N LEU A 285 -12.11 -1.79 6.31
CA LEU A 285 -13.44 -1.44 6.83
C LEU A 285 -13.34 -0.21 7.71
N ASP A 286 -12.35 -0.18 8.58
CA ASP A 286 -12.10 0.94 9.49
C ASP A 286 -10.64 1.36 9.43
N PRO A 287 -10.32 2.47 8.75
CA PRO A 287 -8.96 2.98 8.66
C PRO A 287 -8.38 3.46 10.00
N ASP A 288 -9.24 3.91 10.91
CA ASP A 288 -8.82 4.46 12.20
C ASP A 288 -8.30 3.38 13.15
N SER A 289 -8.64 2.11 12.88
CA SER A 289 -8.10 0.94 13.55
C SER A 289 -6.68 0.57 13.13
N PHE A 290 -6.02 1.37 12.28
CA PHE A 290 -4.66 1.11 11.80
C PHE A 290 -3.74 2.30 11.95
N ALA A 291 -2.45 2.01 12.17
CA ALA A 291 -1.38 2.98 12.11
C ALA A 291 -0.21 2.44 11.27
N ARG A 292 0.51 3.32 10.61
CA ARG A 292 1.66 3.01 9.77
C ARG A 292 2.92 3.60 10.38
N ILE A 293 3.94 2.79 10.59
CA ILE A 293 5.27 3.23 10.98
C ILE A 293 6.08 3.40 9.71
N VAL A 294 6.50 4.62 9.42
CA VAL A 294 7.09 5.01 8.15
C VAL A 294 8.53 5.51 8.34
N ASN A 295 9.43 5.09 7.48
CA ASN A 295 10.80 5.57 7.49
C ASN A 295 10.91 6.86 6.69
N THR A 296 10.88 8.00 7.38
CA THR A 296 11.00 9.31 6.74
C THR A 296 12.43 9.66 6.32
N SER A 297 13.43 8.93 6.81
CA SER A 297 14.84 9.20 6.52
C SER A 297 15.33 8.60 5.19
N THR A 298 14.59 7.65 4.62
CA THR A 298 14.91 7.00 3.34
C THR A 298 14.00 7.44 2.20
N PHE A 299 13.61 8.71 2.16
CA PHE A 299 12.93 9.27 1.00
C PHE A 299 13.87 9.48 -0.20
N ALA A 300 14.50 8.41 -0.66
CA ALA A 300 14.62 8.23 -2.08
C ALA A 300 13.21 7.76 -2.52
N GLY A 301 12.36 8.65 -3.02
CA GLY A 301 11.04 8.28 -3.50
C GLY A 301 11.14 7.06 -4.41
N PRO A 302 10.18 6.13 -4.38
CA PRO A 302 10.27 4.94 -5.19
C PRO A 302 10.50 5.36 -6.64
N ALA A 303 11.63 4.96 -7.18
CA ALA A 303 11.75 4.84 -8.62
C ALA A 303 10.80 3.70 -9.02
N LEU A 304 9.50 4.00 -9.10
CA LEU A 304 8.51 3.04 -9.54
C LEU A 304 8.83 2.68 -10.97
N GLY A 305 9.44 1.50 -11.17
CA GLY A 305 9.37 0.72 -12.39
C GLY A 305 9.65 1.42 -13.72
N PHE A 306 10.46 2.48 -13.73
CA PHE A 306 10.98 3.05 -14.97
C PHE A 306 12.18 2.21 -15.39
N GLU A 307 12.22 1.84 -16.67
CA GLU A 307 13.42 1.28 -17.26
C GLU A 307 14.58 2.26 -17.08
N GLU A 308 15.80 1.71 -16.97
CA GLU A 308 17.03 2.48 -16.86
C GLU A 308 17.12 3.49 -18.00
N GLY A 309 16.85 4.76 -17.77
CA GLY A 309 16.70 5.82 -18.77
C GLY A 309 15.44 6.66 -18.64
N ASP A 310 14.36 6.11 -18.08
CA ASP A 310 13.08 6.82 -17.85
C ASP A 310 13.07 7.63 -16.56
N THR A 311 14.07 7.45 -15.67
CA THR A 311 14.25 8.20 -14.42
C THR A 311 14.50 9.69 -14.63
N LYS A 312 14.73 10.13 -15.87
CA LYS A 312 14.96 11.52 -16.25
C LYS A 312 13.74 12.22 -16.84
N LEU A 313 12.54 11.61 -16.77
CA LEU A 313 11.34 12.19 -17.37
C LEU A 313 11.02 13.57 -16.82
N PHE A 314 11.38 13.88 -15.58
CA PHE A 314 11.27 15.24 -15.03
C PHE A 314 12.12 15.46 -13.78
N ASN A 315 12.60 16.67 -13.62
CA ASN A 315 13.14 17.18 -12.38
C ASN A 315 12.06 18.02 -11.69
N VAL A 316 11.47 17.50 -10.64
CA VAL A 316 10.59 18.29 -9.78
C VAL A 316 11.45 18.93 -8.71
N LYS A 317 11.55 20.27 -8.74
CA LYS A 317 12.21 21.03 -7.69
C LYS A 317 11.14 21.73 -6.88
N ALA A 318 11.09 21.47 -5.58
CA ALA A 318 10.32 22.30 -4.69
C ALA A 318 11.10 23.58 -4.43
N SER A 319 10.51 24.72 -4.74
CA SER A 319 11.02 26.01 -4.36
C SER A 319 9.98 26.72 -3.50
N ALA A 320 10.39 27.27 -2.38
CA ALA A 320 9.51 28.08 -1.59
C ALA A 320 9.41 29.49 -2.18
N MET A 321 8.24 30.09 -2.11
CA MET A 321 8.04 31.50 -2.47
C MET A 321 8.58 32.46 -1.41
N GLN A 322 9.31 31.93 -0.43
CA GLN A 322 9.88 32.64 0.70
C GLN A 322 11.39 32.42 0.75
N GLU A 323 12.14 33.47 1.01
CA GLU A 323 13.58 33.38 1.29
C GLU A 323 13.85 32.59 2.57
N GLY A 324 14.94 31.82 2.57
CA GLY A 324 15.39 31.05 3.74
C GLY A 324 14.92 29.61 3.81
N LEU A 325 14.17 29.12 2.83
CA LEU A 325 13.89 27.68 2.71
C LEU A 325 14.91 27.02 1.80
N THR A 326 15.38 25.86 2.20
CA THR A 326 16.32 25.02 1.44
C THR A 326 15.67 23.70 1.08
N VAL A 327 16.00 23.20 -0.10
CA VAL A 327 15.58 21.87 -0.57
C VAL A 327 16.82 21.05 -0.87
N THR A 328 17.02 19.98 -0.11
CA THR A 328 18.18 19.08 -0.29
C THR A 328 17.70 17.63 -0.23
N ASN A 329 17.92 16.90 -1.32
CA ASN A 329 17.56 15.46 -1.42
C ASN A 329 16.08 15.18 -1.04
N GLY A 330 15.15 16.02 -1.51
CA GLY A 330 13.73 15.89 -1.20
C GLY A 330 13.32 16.36 0.19
N LYS A 331 14.23 16.81 1.04
CA LYS A 331 13.93 17.42 2.33
C LYS A 331 13.87 18.94 2.21
N ILE A 332 12.77 19.52 2.68
CA ILE A 332 12.57 20.96 2.75
C ILE A 332 12.80 21.40 4.20
N ALA A 333 13.70 22.35 4.40
CA ALA A 333 14.06 22.86 5.71
C ALA A 333 14.05 24.38 5.73
N GLY A 334 13.79 24.95 6.91
CA GLY A 334 13.74 26.40 7.15
C GLY A 334 12.51 26.80 7.95
N THR A 335 12.21 28.09 7.99
CA THR A 335 11.08 28.61 8.77
C THR A 335 10.00 29.18 7.85
N LEU A 336 8.80 28.59 7.90
CA LEU A 336 7.61 29.13 7.23
C LEU A 336 7.07 30.32 8.03
N LYS A 337 6.83 31.42 7.34
CA LYS A 337 6.16 32.59 7.93
C LYS A 337 4.65 32.36 7.97
N TYR A 338 4.06 32.66 9.12
CA TYR A 338 2.62 32.74 9.25
C TYR A 338 2.13 34.05 8.64
N LEU A 339 1.18 33.99 7.70
CA LEU A 339 0.66 35.15 6.99
C LEU A 339 -0.57 35.77 7.66
N GLY A 340 -1.10 35.18 8.70
CA GLY A 340 -2.30 35.66 9.36
C GLY A 340 -3.57 35.61 8.50
N THR A 341 -4.59 36.40 8.89
CA THR A 341 -5.88 36.45 8.19
C THR A 341 -5.93 37.49 7.08
N ALA A 342 -5.01 38.48 7.09
CA ALA A 342 -4.88 39.51 6.07
C ALA A 342 -3.69 39.21 5.15
N ASN A 343 -3.97 38.56 4.08
CA ASN A 343 -3.00 37.90 3.26
C ASN A 343 -2.79 38.69 1.96
N GLU A 344 -1.58 39.16 1.77
CA GLU A 344 -1.17 39.91 0.55
C GLU A 344 -1.07 38.99 -0.68
N ILE A 345 -1.10 37.65 -0.50
CA ILE A 345 -1.03 36.65 -1.57
C ILE A 345 -2.43 36.02 -1.82
N THR A 346 -3.48 36.81 -1.59
CA THR A 346 -4.87 36.34 -1.75
C THR A 346 -5.22 35.86 -3.15
N ASN A 347 -4.52 36.28 -4.16
CA ASN A 347 -4.79 35.92 -5.55
C ASN A 347 -4.30 34.52 -5.91
N VAL A 348 -3.41 33.93 -5.11
CA VAL A 348 -2.83 32.59 -5.41
C VAL A 348 -3.61 31.49 -4.72
N TRP A 349 -3.96 31.64 -3.45
CA TRP A 349 -4.57 30.55 -2.66
C TRP A 349 -5.70 31.00 -1.73
N GLY A 350 -6.17 32.20 -1.86
CA GLY A 350 -7.15 32.75 -0.93
C GLY A 350 -6.60 32.92 0.48
N LYS A 351 -7.46 32.99 1.46
CA LYS A 351 -7.06 33.15 2.87
C LYS A 351 -6.40 31.87 3.37
N GLY A 352 -5.10 31.88 3.59
CA GLY A 352 -4.32 30.75 4.13
C GLY A 352 -3.36 31.23 5.21
N ASN A 353 -3.03 30.35 6.13
CA ASN A 353 -2.20 30.67 7.28
C ASN A 353 -0.70 30.59 6.99
N PHE A 354 -0.27 29.93 5.92
CA PHE A 354 1.13 29.71 5.59
C PHE A 354 1.43 30.08 4.13
N MET A 355 2.71 30.34 3.86
CA MET A 355 3.14 30.62 2.50
C MET A 355 2.99 29.42 1.58
N PRO A 356 2.58 29.61 0.33
CA PRO A 356 2.51 28.54 -0.65
C PRO A 356 3.90 28.03 -1.02
N ILE A 357 3.98 26.75 -1.36
CA ILE A 357 5.16 26.12 -1.96
C ILE A 357 4.93 26.02 -3.47
N LYS A 358 5.91 26.45 -4.24
CA LYS A 358 5.90 26.30 -5.70
C LYS A 358 6.76 25.12 -6.13
N LEU A 359 6.19 24.21 -6.91
CA LEU A 359 6.92 23.20 -7.64
C LEU A 359 7.32 23.77 -9.01
N THR A 360 8.60 23.69 -9.33
CA THR A 360 9.11 24.06 -10.64
C THR A 360 9.38 22.78 -11.43
N ILE A 361 8.75 22.65 -12.59
CA ILE A 361 8.94 21.55 -13.53
C ILE A 361 9.56 22.15 -14.79
N ASP A 362 10.63 21.54 -15.29
CA ASP A 362 11.40 22.07 -16.42
C ASP A 362 10.57 22.18 -17.70
N ASP A 363 9.63 21.26 -17.90
CA ASP A 363 8.76 21.23 -19.08
C ASP A 363 7.40 20.60 -18.74
N TRP A 364 6.42 21.43 -18.51
CA TRP A 364 5.05 21.02 -18.20
C TRP A 364 4.34 20.26 -19.33
N SER A 365 4.77 20.48 -20.59
CA SER A 365 4.15 19.84 -21.77
C SER A 365 4.36 18.34 -21.82
N LYS A 366 5.36 17.82 -21.10
CA LYS A 366 5.66 16.40 -21.00
C LYS A 366 4.66 15.60 -20.15
N TYR A 367 3.77 16.30 -19.46
CA TYR A 367 2.83 15.68 -18.52
C TYR A 367 1.39 15.97 -18.92
N SER A 368 0.54 14.93 -18.79
CA SER A 368 -0.91 15.08 -18.92
C SER A 368 -1.56 15.53 -17.61
N SER A 369 -0.94 15.20 -16.45
CA SER A 369 -1.44 15.56 -15.12
C SER A 369 -0.28 15.63 -14.13
N VAL A 370 -0.32 16.60 -13.22
CA VAL A 370 0.60 16.71 -12.08
C VAL A 370 -0.22 17.04 -10.84
N LYS A 371 -0.21 16.14 -9.87
CA LYS A 371 -1.02 16.25 -8.65
C LYS A 371 -0.15 16.24 -7.41
N VAL A 372 -0.58 16.93 -6.37
CA VAL A 372 0.05 16.94 -5.04
C VAL A 372 -0.88 16.30 -4.03
N GLY A 373 -0.34 15.41 -3.22
CA GLY A 373 -1.01 14.82 -2.06
C GLY A 373 -0.27 15.17 -0.78
N LEU A 374 -0.97 15.71 0.21
CA LEU A 374 -0.43 16.05 1.53
C LEU A 374 -0.57 14.86 2.49
N VAL A 375 0.36 14.70 3.43
CA VAL A 375 0.33 13.62 4.43
C VAL A 375 0.70 14.17 5.81
N PRO A 376 -0.15 14.04 6.84
CA PRO A 376 -1.52 13.52 6.76
C PRO A 376 -2.42 14.33 5.83
N SER A 377 -3.43 13.65 5.27
CA SER A 377 -4.33 14.23 4.28
C SER A 377 -5.20 15.33 4.91
N GLU A 378 -5.34 16.46 4.23
CA GLU A 378 -6.30 17.51 4.60
C GLU A 378 -7.71 17.27 4.00
N GLY A 379 -8.09 16.02 3.79
CA GLY A 379 -9.44 15.65 3.36
C GLY A 379 -9.77 15.81 1.88
N THR A 380 -8.87 16.32 1.05
CA THR A 380 -9.13 16.65 -0.36
C THR A 380 -8.47 15.71 -1.38
N GLY A 381 -7.75 14.69 -0.93
CA GLY A 381 -7.05 13.78 -1.85
C GLY A 381 -5.92 14.46 -2.64
N LEU A 382 -5.70 14.01 -3.88
CA LEU A 382 -4.68 14.57 -4.77
C LEU A 382 -5.21 15.85 -5.44
N ILE A 383 -4.49 16.96 -5.29
CA ILE A 383 -4.81 18.27 -5.88
C ILE A 383 -4.08 18.39 -7.21
N GLU A 384 -4.80 18.61 -8.30
CA GLU A 384 -4.21 18.91 -9.62
C GLU A 384 -3.55 20.29 -9.59
N ILE A 385 -2.29 20.36 -10.00
CA ILE A 385 -1.50 21.61 -10.04
C ILE A 385 -0.98 21.96 -11.43
N LYS A 386 -1.19 21.10 -12.43
CA LYS A 386 -0.88 21.38 -13.81
C LYS A 386 -2.06 22.10 -14.47
N ASP A 387 -1.74 23.08 -15.29
CA ASP A 387 -2.74 23.86 -16.07
C ASP A 387 -3.81 24.58 -15.22
N ASP A 388 -3.54 24.74 -13.92
CA ASP A 388 -4.31 25.66 -13.09
C ASP A 388 -3.96 27.09 -13.50
N PRO A 389 -4.89 27.87 -14.08
CA PRO A 389 -4.61 29.20 -14.62
C PRO A 389 -4.13 30.17 -13.54
N ASP A 390 -4.54 29.98 -12.30
CA ASP A 390 -4.25 30.89 -11.19
C ASP A 390 -3.04 30.44 -10.36
N HIS A 391 -2.73 29.14 -10.35
CA HIS A 391 -1.82 28.54 -9.36
C HIS A 391 -0.77 27.61 -9.95
N ASN A 392 -0.50 27.62 -11.24
CA ASN A 392 0.35 26.68 -11.95
C ASN A 392 1.62 26.26 -11.16
N GLY A 393 1.64 25.01 -10.70
CA GLY A 393 2.71 24.46 -9.87
C GLY A 393 2.73 24.94 -8.41
N VAL A 394 1.74 25.68 -7.95
CA VAL A 394 1.69 26.21 -6.58
C VAL A 394 0.68 25.45 -5.72
N PHE A 395 1.07 25.10 -4.51
CA PHE A 395 0.18 24.55 -3.49
C PHE A 395 0.55 25.11 -2.11
N LYS A 396 -0.38 25.05 -1.17
CA LYS A 396 -0.16 25.57 0.19
C LYS A 396 -0.17 24.43 1.21
N ILE A 397 0.59 24.64 2.27
CA ILE A 397 0.52 23.83 3.49
C ILE A 397 -0.31 24.65 4.48
N THR A 398 -1.47 24.14 4.84
CA THR A 398 -2.40 24.82 5.74
C THR A 398 -2.28 24.35 7.18
N ASN A 399 -1.76 23.16 7.38
CA ASN A 399 -1.60 22.54 8.69
C ASN A 399 -0.11 22.31 9.00
N LYS A 400 0.33 22.74 10.19
CA LYS A 400 1.68 22.50 10.70
C LYS A 400 2.02 21.01 10.90
N ASP A 401 1.00 20.16 11.02
CA ASP A 401 1.15 18.74 11.27
C ASP A 401 1.43 17.94 9.99
N ILE A 402 1.39 18.58 8.81
CA ILE A 402 1.79 17.95 7.56
C ILE A 402 3.30 17.71 7.57
N GLN A 403 3.66 16.43 7.54
CA GLN A 403 5.05 15.98 7.61
C GLN A 403 5.70 15.85 6.25
N ARG A 404 4.89 15.63 5.20
CA ARG A 404 5.38 15.37 3.85
C ARG A 404 4.31 15.59 2.79
N PHE A 405 4.73 15.67 1.54
CA PHE A 405 3.82 15.62 0.40
C PHE A 405 4.39 14.77 -0.73
N LYS A 406 3.51 14.20 -1.53
CA LYS A 406 3.86 13.49 -2.76
C LYS A 406 3.44 14.30 -3.99
N VAL A 407 4.26 14.25 -5.02
CA VAL A 407 3.94 14.77 -6.36
C VAL A 407 3.75 13.58 -7.27
N VAL A 408 2.58 13.47 -7.89
CA VAL A 408 2.24 12.40 -8.82
C VAL A 408 2.09 13.02 -10.20
N ALA A 409 2.97 12.66 -11.13
CA ALA A 409 2.93 13.16 -12.50
C ALA A 409 2.67 12.02 -13.48
N LYS A 410 1.79 12.25 -14.46
CA LYS A 410 1.54 11.32 -15.57
C LYS A 410 2.18 11.86 -16.84
N SER A 411 2.81 10.99 -17.63
CA SER A 411 3.35 11.34 -18.95
C SER A 411 2.26 11.88 -19.88
N ALA A 412 2.64 12.61 -20.95
CA ALA A 412 1.70 13.20 -21.89
C ALA A 412 0.80 12.15 -22.58
N ASP A 413 1.32 10.95 -22.83
CA ASP A 413 0.57 9.83 -23.40
C ASP A 413 -0.27 9.08 -22.35
N GLY A 414 -0.21 9.47 -21.07
CA GLY A 414 -0.94 8.87 -19.96
C GLY A 414 -0.47 7.48 -19.54
N LYS A 415 0.56 6.91 -20.21
CA LYS A 415 0.98 5.53 -20.00
C LYS A 415 1.95 5.34 -18.84
N LYS A 416 2.69 6.39 -18.47
CA LYS A 416 3.68 6.35 -17.39
C LYS A 416 3.27 7.29 -16.28
N GLN A 417 3.52 6.88 -15.04
CA GLN A 417 3.29 7.68 -13.85
C GLN A 417 4.56 7.69 -13.01
N HIS A 418 4.92 8.86 -12.51
CA HIS A 418 6.01 9.02 -11.57
C HIS A 418 5.51 9.67 -10.29
N THR A 419 5.99 9.19 -9.15
CA THR A 419 5.71 9.76 -7.84
C THR A 419 7.01 10.19 -7.18
N GLN A 420 7.08 11.43 -6.75
CA GLN A 420 8.20 11.96 -6.00
C GLN A 420 7.71 12.49 -4.65
N TRP A 421 8.44 12.15 -3.58
CA TRP A 421 8.12 12.56 -2.23
C TRP A 421 9.01 13.71 -1.76
N PHE A 422 8.44 14.55 -0.90
CA PHE A 422 9.14 15.63 -0.22
C PHE A 422 8.86 15.56 1.28
N ASP A 423 9.93 15.63 2.07
CA ASP A 423 9.88 15.64 3.53
C ASP A 423 9.85 17.08 4.04
N LEU A 424 8.92 17.37 4.93
CA LEU A 424 8.70 18.67 5.55
C LEU A 424 9.14 18.72 7.02
N THR A 425 9.67 17.63 7.57
CA THR A 425 10.05 17.56 9.01
C THR A 425 11.15 18.55 9.39
N GLY A 426 11.86 19.12 8.42
CA GLY A 426 12.83 20.19 8.63
C GLY A 426 12.23 21.59 8.69
N LEU A 427 10.91 21.73 8.47
CA LEU A 427 10.24 23.01 8.53
C LEU A 427 9.84 23.37 9.96
N THR A 428 10.10 24.61 10.33
CA THR A 428 9.54 25.23 11.53
C THR A 428 8.51 26.27 11.12
N CYS A 429 7.44 26.40 11.88
CA CYS A 429 6.41 27.43 11.65
C CYS A 429 6.50 28.45 12.77
N ASN A 430 6.73 29.72 12.41
CA ASN A 430 6.58 30.81 13.36
C ASN A 430 5.09 31.05 13.56
N ALA A 431 4.56 30.62 14.72
CA ALA A 431 3.29 31.14 15.21
C ALA A 431 3.49 32.57 15.70
N GLN A 432 2.66 33.49 15.26
CA GLN A 432 2.51 34.78 15.94
C GLN A 432 1.63 34.63 17.16
#